data_1a222e6a028c21a0e24cdf0c6adf9b3f
#
_entry.id   1a222e6a028c21a0e24cdf0c6adf9b3f
#
_cell.length_a   1.000
_cell.length_b   1.000
_cell.length_c   1.000
_cell.angle_alpha   90.00
_cell.angle_beta   90.00
_cell.angle_gamma   90.00
#
_symmetry.space_group_name_H-M   'P 1'
#
loop_
_entity.id
_entity.type
_entity.pdbx_description
1 polymer ?
#
loop_
_entity_poly.entity_id
_entity_poly.type
_entity_poly.pdbx_seq_one_letter_code
_entity_poly.pdbx_strand_id
1 'polypeptide(L)'
;SYVMEETQLKDSLAKAVRYLRSKRPNTPILLADHMGFPHSKVVKRKKEDENRAWRAQKAVFDLLTKEGMKDLYHLTHEEIGMPQDGTVEGAHASDYGMKAYADAYEKILREILNEPAGDKVTTIPVVQQRDPYDWMARHLNSLKAGKGKHFDRVIIGDSIIHFWGGADDAPATNGEQVWNEFEGTTLNLGYGCDMVENVLWRIYHGELDNLTADKIFLAIGTNNLKGKEDFEDIKEGIRMLLKSIQARRPEAEITLMGLLPRRNREAEVKDLNKMLKVLAKEMKTNFADPGRKLLLKNGKIDESLFTDGLHPTNEGYRLTAPYFK
;
A
#
# COMPACT_ATOMS: atom_id res chain seq x y z
N SER A 1 -4.49 -10.39 -33.59
CA SER A 1 -4.29 -11.83 -33.68
C SER A 1 -5.50 -12.62 -34.21
N TYR A 2 -6.63 -11.98 -34.52
CA TYR A 2 -7.81 -12.65 -35.12
C TYR A 2 -7.59 -13.20 -36.53
N VAL A 3 -6.47 -12.87 -37.15
CA VAL A 3 -6.05 -13.36 -38.48
C VAL A 3 -5.05 -14.51 -38.40
N MET A 4 -4.61 -14.91 -37.19
CA MET A 4 -3.65 -16.01 -37.03
C MET A 4 -4.34 -17.34 -36.75
N GLU A 5 -3.79 -18.42 -37.25
CA GLU A 5 -4.22 -19.77 -36.91
C GLU A 5 -3.91 -20.08 -35.43
N GLU A 6 -4.70 -20.97 -34.82
CA GLU A 6 -4.59 -21.29 -33.40
C GLU A 6 -3.18 -21.78 -32.99
N THR A 7 -2.58 -22.63 -33.81
CA THR A 7 -1.21 -23.15 -33.59
C THR A 7 -0.19 -22.01 -33.61
N GLN A 8 -0.31 -21.10 -34.56
CA GLN A 8 0.57 -19.95 -34.72
C GLN A 8 0.45 -18.96 -33.53
N LEU A 9 -0.78 -18.77 -33.02
CA LEU A 9 -1.04 -18.00 -31.79
C LEU A 9 -0.36 -18.63 -30.59
N LYS A 10 -0.52 -19.94 -30.38
CA LYS A 10 0.10 -20.68 -29.27
C LYS A 10 1.62 -20.57 -29.31
N ASP A 11 2.23 -20.81 -30.46
CA ASP A 11 3.69 -20.75 -30.60
C ASP A 11 4.24 -19.36 -30.34
N SER A 12 3.60 -18.33 -30.89
CA SER A 12 4.01 -16.95 -30.76
C SER A 12 3.88 -16.48 -29.31
N LEU A 13 2.74 -16.77 -28.65
CA LEU A 13 2.50 -16.40 -27.26
C LEU A 13 3.46 -17.11 -26.30
N ALA A 14 3.65 -18.43 -26.48
CA ALA A 14 4.57 -19.18 -25.64
C ALA A 14 6.02 -18.66 -25.75
N LYS A 15 6.48 -18.33 -26.96
CA LYS A 15 7.78 -17.70 -27.20
C LYS A 15 7.90 -16.35 -26.51
N ALA A 16 6.88 -15.49 -26.64
CA ALA A 16 6.87 -14.17 -26.02
C ALA A 16 6.95 -14.26 -24.48
N VAL A 17 6.13 -15.13 -23.88
CA VAL A 17 6.12 -15.30 -22.41
C VAL A 17 7.46 -15.84 -21.92
N ARG A 18 8.04 -16.86 -22.57
CA ARG A 18 9.37 -17.38 -22.20
C ARG A 18 10.46 -16.31 -22.35
N TYR A 19 10.40 -15.50 -23.41
CA TYR A 19 11.33 -14.37 -23.58
C TYR A 19 11.21 -13.36 -22.47
N LEU A 20 9.99 -12.91 -22.13
CA LEU A 20 9.74 -11.98 -21.02
C LEU A 20 10.27 -12.55 -19.69
N ARG A 21 9.99 -13.82 -19.40
CA ARG A 21 10.47 -14.49 -18.19
C ARG A 21 12.01 -14.52 -18.15
N SER A 22 12.67 -14.78 -19.28
CA SER A 22 14.13 -14.77 -19.35
C SER A 22 14.74 -13.39 -19.05
N LYS A 23 14.04 -12.31 -19.36
CA LYS A 23 14.48 -10.93 -19.11
C LYS A 23 14.04 -10.40 -17.74
N ARG A 24 12.98 -10.94 -17.20
CA ARG A 24 12.37 -10.52 -15.92
C ARG A 24 11.99 -11.77 -15.10
N PRO A 25 12.97 -12.43 -14.48
CA PRO A 25 12.76 -13.74 -13.85
C PRO A 25 11.75 -13.73 -12.69
N ASN A 26 11.65 -12.62 -11.96
CA ASN A 26 10.83 -12.49 -10.75
C ASN A 26 9.60 -11.59 -10.94
N THR A 27 9.35 -11.08 -12.15
CA THR A 27 8.19 -10.21 -12.39
C THR A 27 6.96 -11.06 -12.69
N PRO A 28 5.82 -10.86 -12.01
CA PRO A 28 4.57 -11.51 -12.37
C PRO A 28 4.19 -11.23 -13.83
N ILE A 29 3.66 -12.24 -14.52
CA ILE A 29 3.15 -12.10 -15.89
C ILE A 29 1.67 -12.47 -15.88
N LEU A 30 0.82 -11.54 -16.31
CA LEU A 30 -0.61 -11.74 -16.45
C LEU A 30 -0.96 -11.87 -17.94
N LEU A 31 -1.55 -13.03 -18.30
CA LEU A 31 -2.21 -13.22 -19.58
C LEU A 31 -3.69 -12.83 -19.41
N ALA A 32 -4.15 -11.83 -20.14
CA ALA A 32 -5.54 -11.42 -20.08
C ALA A 32 -6.23 -11.73 -21.41
N ASP A 33 -7.38 -12.36 -21.34
CA ASP A 33 -8.20 -12.65 -22.52
C ASP A 33 -8.71 -11.36 -23.16
N HIS A 34 -9.02 -11.45 -24.44
CA HIS A 34 -9.84 -10.43 -25.09
C HIS A 34 -11.29 -10.57 -24.59
N MET A 35 -11.97 -9.45 -24.39
CA MET A 35 -13.33 -9.38 -23.85
C MET A 35 -14.40 -10.12 -24.68
N GLY A 36 -14.06 -10.56 -25.90
CA GLY A 36 -15.01 -11.07 -26.87
C GLY A 36 -15.68 -9.98 -27.72
N PHE A 37 -16.61 -10.39 -28.56
CA PHE A 37 -17.39 -9.49 -29.42
C PHE A 37 -18.88 -9.65 -29.10
N PRO A 38 -19.62 -8.60 -28.73
CA PRO A 38 -21.07 -8.71 -28.51
C PRO A 38 -21.83 -9.34 -29.70
N HIS A 39 -21.35 -9.09 -30.92
CA HIS A 39 -21.92 -9.67 -32.15
C HIS A 39 -21.63 -11.16 -32.34
N SER A 40 -20.75 -11.77 -31.54
CA SER A 40 -20.43 -13.21 -31.66
C SER A 40 -21.63 -14.09 -31.39
N LYS A 41 -22.64 -13.60 -30.63
CA LYS A 41 -23.91 -14.32 -30.40
C LYS A 41 -24.69 -14.58 -31.68
N VAL A 42 -24.53 -13.76 -32.71
CA VAL A 42 -25.28 -13.81 -33.99
C VAL A 42 -24.35 -13.99 -35.18
N VAL A 43 -23.08 -13.67 -35.09
CA VAL A 43 -22.09 -13.77 -36.17
C VAL A 43 -21.12 -14.93 -35.87
N LYS A 44 -21.40 -16.08 -36.51
CA LYS A 44 -20.63 -17.34 -36.29
C LYS A 44 -19.12 -17.16 -36.42
N ARG A 45 -18.63 -16.42 -37.41
CA ARG A 45 -17.22 -16.16 -37.65
C ARG A 45 -16.57 -15.43 -36.41
N LYS A 46 -17.28 -14.43 -35.89
CA LYS A 46 -16.78 -13.71 -34.70
C LYS A 46 -16.67 -14.62 -33.47
N LYS A 47 -17.63 -15.52 -33.29
CA LYS A 47 -17.60 -16.52 -32.23
C LYS A 47 -16.45 -17.52 -32.39
N GLU A 48 -16.15 -17.93 -33.59
CA GLU A 48 -15.01 -18.82 -33.87
C GLU A 48 -13.67 -18.10 -33.62
N ASP A 49 -13.56 -16.84 -34.02
CA ASP A 49 -12.35 -16.02 -33.81
C ASP A 49 -12.04 -15.81 -32.30
N GLU A 50 -13.05 -15.42 -31.51
CA GLU A 50 -12.85 -15.25 -30.06
C GLU A 50 -12.53 -16.58 -29.36
N ASN A 51 -13.28 -17.65 -29.65
CA ASN A 51 -13.05 -18.96 -29.06
C ASN A 51 -11.65 -19.51 -29.39
N ARG A 52 -11.17 -19.25 -30.61
CA ARG A 52 -9.81 -19.65 -31.02
C ARG A 52 -8.75 -18.92 -30.21
N ALA A 53 -8.91 -17.61 -30.01
CA ALA A 53 -7.99 -16.81 -29.22
C ALA A 53 -7.95 -17.26 -27.76
N TRP A 54 -9.12 -17.46 -27.15
CA TRP A 54 -9.22 -17.91 -25.74
C TRP A 54 -8.63 -19.30 -25.52
N ARG A 55 -8.95 -20.26 -26.41
CA ARG A 55 -8.33 -21.62 -26.36
C ARG A 55 -6.83 -21.56 -26.50
N ALA A 56 -6.30 -20.74 -27.42
CA ALA A 56 -4.87 -20.60 -27.60
C ALA A 56 -4.19 -20.05 -26.36
N GLN A 57 -4.75 -19.02 -25.76
CA GLN A 57 -4.19 -18.39 -24.55
C GLN A 57 -4.24 -19.33 -23.36
N LYS A 58 -5.39 -19.99 -23.13
CA LYS A 58 -5.52 -20.98 -22.05
C LYS A 58 -4.55 -22.15 -22.24
N ALA A 59 -4.40 -22.67 -23.46
CA ALA A 59 -3.49 -23.76 -23.73
C ALA A 59 -2.02 -23.39 -23.45
N VAL A 60 -1.62 -22.15 -23.74
CA VAL A 60 -0.27 -21.65 -23.43
C VAL A 60 -0.09 -21.47 -21.92
N PHE A 61 -1.08 -20.91 -21.24
CA PHE A 61 -1.07 -20.81 -19.78
C PHE A 61 -0.90 -22.19 -19.12
N ASP A 62 -1.73 -23.18 -19.51
CA ASP A 62 -1.69 -24.53 -18.97
C ASP A 62 -0.35 -25.22 -19.26
N LEU A 63 0.20 -25.06 -20.47
CA LEU A 63 1.50 -25.60 -20.88
C LEU A 63 2.63 -25.04 -20.02
N LEU A 64 2.73 -23.72 -19.93
CA LEU A 64 3.83 -23.06 -19.21
C LEU A 64 3.75 -23.28 -17.70
N THR A 65 2.55 -23.34 -17.14
CA THR A 65 2.33 -23.72 -15.73
C THR A 65 2.77 -25.18 -15.48
N LYS A 66 2.44 -26.09 -16.38
CA LYS A 66 2.88 -27.51 -16.31
C LYS A 66 4.41 -27.66 -16.44
N GLU A 67 5.05 -26.77 -17.20
CA GLU A 67 6.52 -26.67 -17.28
C GLU A 67 7.16 -26.09 -16.00
N GLY A 68 6.36 -25.69 -15.02
CA GLY A 68 6.84 -25.15 -13.74
C GLY A 68 7.10 -23.64 -13.75
N MET A 69 6.60 -22.90 -14.74
CA MET A 69 6.71 -21.42 -14.76
C MET A 69 5.94 -20.83 -13.59
N LYS A 70 6.64 -20.18 -12.68
CA LYS A 70 6.05 -19.49 -11.52
C LYS A 70 5.58 -18.07 -11.88
N ASP A 71 4.69 -17.52 -11.05
CA ASP A 71 4.21 -16.15 -11.17
C ASP A 71 3.63 -15.85 -12.58
N LEU A 72 2.95 -16.82 -13.16
CA LEU A 72 2.17 -16.72 -14.39
C LEU A 72 0.69 -16.81 -14.03
N TYR A 73 -0.09 -15.84 -14.45
CA TYR A 73 -1.51 -15.70 -14.13
C TYR A 73 -2.34 -15.59 -15.41
N HIS A 74 -3.64 -15.90 -15.31
CA HIS A 74 -4.55 -15.80 -16.43
C HIS A 74 -5.85 -15.12 -15.99
N LEU A 75 -6.22 -14.02 -16.64
CA LEU A 75 -7.50 -13.34 -16.48
C LEU A 75 -8.38 -13.75 -17.66
N THR A 76 -9.40 -14.52 -17.39
CA THR A 76 -10.30 -15.04 -18.40
C THR A 76 -11.34 -14.01 -18.85
N HIS A 77 -11.91 -14.21 -20.03
CA HIS A 77 -12.99 -13.34 -20.53
C HIS A 77 -14.26 -13.41 -19.67
N GLU A 78 -14.52 -14.56 -19.02
CA GLU A 78 -15.62 -14.68 -18.06
C GLU A 78 -15.39 -13.81 -16.82
N GLU A 79 -14.16 -13.74 -16.32
CA GLU A 79 -13.79 -12.90 -15.18
C GLU A 79 -13.80 -11.42 -15.53
N ILE A 80 -13.46 -11.04 -16.78
CA ILE A 80 -13.63 -9.67 -17.29
C ILE A 80 -15.10 -9.28 -17.27
N GLY A 81 -16.01 -10.22 -17.59
CA GLY A 81 -17.45 -10.03 -17.46
C GLY A 81 -17.99 -8.87 -18.31
N MET A 82 -17.50 -8.74 -19.57
CA MET A 82 -17.90 -7.64 -20.45
C MET A 82 -19.41 -7.56 -20.63
N PRO A 83 -20.06 -6.46 -20.24
CA PRO A 83 -21.49 -6.29 -20.41
C PRO A 83 -21.86 -6.18 -21.90
N GLN A 84 -23.10 -6.52 -22.25
CA GLN A 84 -23.56 -6.51 -23.65
C GLN A 84 -23.42 -5.14 -24.31
N ASP A 85 -23.69 -4.07 -23.56
CA ASP A 85 -23.56 -2.67 -24.02
C ASP A 85 -22.18 -2.08 -23.70
N GLY A 86 -21.19 -2.95 -23.38
CA GLY A 86 -19.83 -2.54 -23.04
C GLY A 86 -18.96 -2.13 -24.22
N THR A 87 -19.48 -2.05 -25.43
CA THR A 87 -18.73 -1.67 -26.63
C THR A 87 -19.40 -0.55 -27.43
N VAL A 88 -18.59 0.25 -28.12
CA VAL A 88 -19.09 1.37 -28.96
C VAL A 88 -19.69 0.81 -30.29
N GLU A 89 -18.92 -0.02 -31.01
CA GLU A 89 -19.32 -0.57 -32.33
C GLU A 89 -19.13 -2.10 -32.37
N GLY A 90 -19.18 -2.75 -31.22
CA GLY A 90 -19.05 -4.20 -31.13
C GLY A 90 -17.61 -4.73 -31.10
N ALA A 91 -16.60 -3.86 -30.99
CA ALA A 91 -15.20 -4.24 -30.92
C ALA A 91 -14.41 -3.44 -29.88
N HIS A 92 -14.61 -2.14 -29.76
CA HIS A 92 -13.90 -1.29 -28.82
C HIS A 92 -14.75 -1.03 -27.56
N ALA A 93 -14.14 -1.12 -26.40
CA ALA A 93 -14.85 -0.88 -25.15
C ALA A 93 -15.37 0.55 -25.07
N SER A 94 -16.65 0.72 -24.66
CA SER A 94 -17.21 1.97 -24.19
C SER A 94 -16.72 2.31 -22.80
N ASP A 95 -17.06 3.48 -22.23
CA ASP A 95 -16.72 3.81 -20.83
C ASP A 95 -17.22 2.74 -19.86
N TYR A 96 -18.42 2.21 -20.12
CA TYR A 96 -18.99 1.12 -19.33
C TYR A 96 -18.19 -0.19 -19.45
N GLY A 97 -17.74 -0.51 -20.66
CA GLY A 97 -16.85 -1.65 -20.90
C GLY A 97 -15.46 -1.46 -20.32
N MET A 98 -14.90 -0.25 -20.38
CA MET A 98 -13.63 0.08 -19.77
C MET A 98 -13.70 -0.06 -18.24
N LYS A 99 -14.86 0.28 -17.63
CA LYS A 99 -15.05 0.03 -16.20
C LYS A 99 -15.03 -1.46 -15.88
N ALA A 100 -15.66 -2.31 -16.67
CA ALA A 100 -15.61 -3.77 -16.46
C ALA A 100 -14.18 -4.31 -16.54
N TYR A 101 -13.40 -3.84 -17.53
CA TYR A 101 -11.95 -4.15 -17.56
C TYR A 101 -11.23 -3.69 -16.33
N ALA A 102 -11.42 -2.43 -15.92
CA ALA A 102 -10.73 -1.85 -14.76
C ALA A 102 -11.03 -2.67 -13.50
N ASP A 103 -12.30 -3.03 -13.25
CA ASP A 103 -12.72 -3.81 -12.08
C ASP A 103 -12.07 -5.21 -12.07
N ALA A 104 -12.04 -5.89 -13.23
CA ALA A 104 -11.44 -7.21 -13.36
C ALA A 104 -9.90 -7.18 -13.20
N TYR A 105 -9.25 -6.22 -13.84
CA TYR A 105 -7.80 -6.03 -13.68
C TYR A 105 -7.43 -5.63 -12.27
N GLU A 106 -8.16 -4.71 -11.64
CA GLU A 106 -7.91 -4.29 -10.27
C GLU A 106 -7.96 -5.48 -9.33
N LYS A 107 -9.01 -6.31 -9.42
CA LYS A 107 -9.18 -7.49 -8.57
C LYS A 107 -7.98 -8.43 -8.66
N ILE A 108 -7.62 -8.87 -9.87
CA ILE A 108 -6.54 -9.85 -10.04
C ILE A 108 -5.15 -9.24 -9.74
N LEU A 109 -4.91 -7.98 -10.09
CA LEU A 109 -3.64 -7.32 -9.82
C LEU A 109 -3.41 -7.13 -8.33
N ARG A 110 -4.46 -6.81 -7.54
CA ARG A 110 -4.34 -6.72 -6.08
C ARG A 110 -3.94 -8.06 -5.45
N GLU A 111 -4.46 -9.17 -5.98
CA GLU A 111 -4.07 -10.51 -5.56
C GLU A 111 -2.61 -10.82 -5.93
N ILE A 112 -2.23 -10.59 -7.19
CA ILE A 112 -0.88 -10.84 -7.72
C ILE A 112 0.19 -10.04 -6.96
N LEU A 113 -0.11 -8.76 -6.69
CA LEU A 113 0.81 -7.82 -6.04
C LEU A 113 0.73 -7.87 -4.51
N ASN A 114 -0.18 -8.68 -3.96
CA ASN A 114 -0.47 -8.71 -2.53
C ASN A 114 -0.82 -7.32 -1.97
N GLU A 115 -1.71 -6.61 -2.67
CA GLU A 115 -2.14 -5.25 -2.38
C GLU A 115 -3.66 -5.17 -2.18
N PRO A 116 -4.22 -5.87 -1.17
CA PRO A 116 -5.66 -5.87 -0.96
C PRO A 116 -6.18 -4.46 -0.71
N ALA A 117 -7.39 -4.16 -1.18
CA ALA A 117 -8.19 -3.03 -0.76
C ALA A 117 -9.45 -3.53 -0.03
N GLY A 118 -9.93 -2.74 0.91
CA GLY A 118 -11.19 -2.99 1.61
C GLY A 118 -12.29 -2.02 1.17
N ASP A 119 -13.38 -2.03 1.92
CA ASP A 119 -14.56 -1.18 1.71
C ASP A 119 -14.60 0.06 2.61
N LYS A 120 -13.66 0.17 3.56
CA LYS A 120 -13.52 1.32 4.47
C LYS A 120 -12.61 2.37 3.84
N VAL A 121 -12.87 3.64 4.09
CA VAL A 121 -12.04 4.75 3.57
C VAL A 121 -10.55 4.53 3.89
N THR A 122 -10.24 4.13 5.11
CA THR A 122 -8.86 3.88 5.57
C THR A 122 -8.19 2.64 4.93
N THR A 123 -8.98 1.81 4.23
CA THR A 123 -8.50 0.59 3.55
C THR A 123 -8.42 0.75 2.03
N ILE A 124 -8.73 1.92 1.50
CA ILE A 124 -8.63 2.25 0.07
C ILE A 124 -7.38 3.09 -0.14
N PRO A 125 -6.32 2.57 -0.77
CA PRO A 125 -5.09 3.32 -0.96
C PRO A 125 -5.32 4.52 -1.88
N VAL A 126 -4.99 5.72 -1.40
CA VAL A 126 -5.17 6.96 -2.15
C VAL A 126 -3.97 7.90 -1.99
N VAL A 127 -3.68 8.67 -3.04
CA VAL A 127 -2.70 9.75 -3.01
C VAL A 127 -3.16 10.84 -2.07
N GLN A 128 -2.24 11.48 -1.34
CA GLN A 128 -2.59 12.65 -0.56
C GLN A 128 -2.96 13.84 -1.47
N GLN A 129 -4.06 14.50 -1.15
CA GLN A 129 -4.56 15.65 -1.91
C GLN A 129 -4.31 16.99 -1.20
N ARG A 130 -3.80 16.97 0.04
CA ARG A 130 -3.40 18.19 0.76
C ARG A 130 -1.97 18.52 0.41
N ASP A 131 -1.69 19.79 0.23
CA ASP A 131 -0.47 20.23 -0.41
C ASP A 131 0.27 21.33 0.40
N PRO A 132 0.74 21.03 1.64
CA PRO A 132 1.64 21.93 2.35
C PRO A 132 3.11 21.83 1.85
N TYR A 133 3.42 20.82 1.01
CA TYR A 133 4.73 20.53 0.40
C TYR A 133 4.53 19.55 -0.77
N ASP A 134 5.56 19.33 -1.59
CA ASP A 134 5.47 18.36 -2.70
C ASP A 134 5.56 16.92 -2.18
N TRP A 135 4.38 16.34 -1.87
CA TRP A 135 4.23 14.99 -1.34
C TRP A 135 4.76 13.91 -2.28
N MET A 136 4.57 14.07 -3.61
CA MET A 136 5.05 13.11 -4.59
C MET A 136 6.57 13.17 -4.73
N ALA A 137 7.17 14.36 -4.72
CA ALA A 137 8.63 14.52 -4.71
C ALA A 137 9.24 13.84 -3.48
N ARG A 138 8.63 14.02 -2.29
CA ARG A 138 9.06 13.32 -1.07
C ARG A 138 8.99 11.81 -1.23
N HIS A 139 7.90 11.27 -1.82
CA HIS A 139 7.79 9.83 -2.07
C HIS A 139 8.92 9.33 -2.98
N LEU A 140 9.20 10.01 -4.09
CA LEU A 140 10.29 9.66 -4.99
C LEU A 140 11.67 9.77 -4.31
N ASN A 141 11.87 10.74 -3.43
CA ASN A 141 13.10 10.88 -2.65
C ASN A 141 13.24 9.74 -1.63
N SER A 142 12.16 9.35 -0.96
CA SER A 142 12.16 8.20 -0.04
C SER A 142 12.51 6.89 -0.75
N LEU A 143 11.97 6.66 -1.96
CA LEU A 143 12.36 5.50 -2.79
C LEU A 143 13.86 5.48 -3.12
N LYS A 144 14.44 6.64 -3.44
CA LYS A 144 15.89 6.77 -3.70
C LYS A 144 16.70 6.54 -2.42
N ALA A 145 16.25 7.11 -1.31
CA ALA A 145 16.94 6.99 -0.02
C ALA A 145 17.00 5.54 0.46
N GLY A 146 15.92 4.76 0.25
CA GLY A 146 15.82 3.36 0.64
C GLY A 146 16.53 2.38 -0.28
N LYS A 147 16.70 2.73 -1.56
CA LYS A 147 17.11 1.78 -2.61
C LYS A 147 18.42 1.03 -2.31
N GLY A 148 18.29 -0.29 -2.12
CA GLY A 148 19.42 -1.21 -1.91
C GLY A 148 20.12 -1.03 -0.56
N LYS A 149 19.48 -0.34 0.40
CA LYS A 149 20.06 -0.08 1.73
C LYS A 149 19.43 -0.93 2.80
N HIS A 150 20.18 -1.13 3.87
CA HIS A 150 19.72 -1.68 5.13
C HIS A 150 19.66 -0.57 6.19
N PHE A 151 18.63 -0.61 7.02
CA PHE A 151 18.45 0.33 8.12
C PHE A 151 18.25 -0.42 9.44
N ASP A 152 18.88 0.06 10.52
CA ASP A 152 18.60 -0.46 11.86
C ASP A 152 17.14 -0.18 12.25
N ARG A 153 16.59 0.95 11.76
CA ARG A 153 15.18 1.30 11.94
C ARG A 153 14.58 2.10 10.80
N VAL A 154 13.30 1.85 10.56
CA VAL A 154 12.45 2.65 9.66
C VAL A 154 11.26 3.14 10.48
N ILE A 155 10.96 4.44 10.42
CA ILE A 155 9.83 5.03 11.16
C ILE A 155 8.83 5.58 10.15
N ILE A 156 7.65 4.95 10.08
CA ILE A 156 6.56 5.30 9.17
C ILE A 156 5.51 6.10 9.95
N GLY A 157 5.06 7.22 9.39
CA GLY A 157 4.05 8.02 10.07
C GLY A 157 3.57 9.25 9.29
N ASP A 158 2.97 10.16 10.03
CA ASP A 158 2.45 11.45 9.57
C ASP A 158 3.40 12.62 9.88
N SER A 159 2.84 13.83 10.06
CA SER A 159 3.61 15.03 10.39
C SER A 159 4.42 14.91 11.68
N ILE A 160 3.95 14.12 12.64
CA ILE A 160 4.67 13.92 13.91
C ILE A 160 6.01 13.25 13.65
N ILE A 161 6.06 12.29 12.73
CA ILE A 161 7.33 11.65 12.34
C ILE A 161 8.10 12.53 11.35
N HIS A 162 7.41 13.16 10.39
CA HIS A 162 8.04 14.03 9.39
C HIS A 162 8.86 15.16 10.04
N PHE A 163 8.26 15.82 11.03
CA PHE A 163 8.86 16.99 11.71
C PHE A 163 9.84 16.59 12.83
N TRP A 164 10.05 15.31 13.08
CA TRP A 164 11.01 14.90 14.11
C TRP A 164 12.43 15.28 13.73
N GLY A 165 12.89 14.86 12.56
CA GLY A 165 14.23 15.12 12.04
C GLY A 165 14.62 14.12 10.94
N GLY A 166 15.80 14.29 10.36
CA GLY A 166 16.36 13.37 9.37
C GLY A 166 15.65 13.36 8.00
N ALA A 167 14.85 14.39 7.72
CA ALA A 167 14.17 14.59 6.45
C ALA A 167 14.44 16.00 5.93
N ASP A 168 15.29 16.11 4.92
CA ASP A 168 15.75 17.39 4.36
C ASP A 168 14.63 18.24 3.76
N ASP A 169 13.50 17.62 3.41
CA ASP A 169 12.33 18.25 2.80
C ASP A 169 11.19 18.49 3.81
N ALA A 170 11.43 18.32 5.12
CA ALA A 170 10.43 18.56 6.13
C ALA A 170 10.13 20.07 6.28
N PRO A 171 8.82 20.45 6.33
CA PRO A 171 8.43 21.86 6.56
C PRO A 171 8.85 22.40 7.92
N ALA A 172 9.14 21.53 8.89
CA ALA A 172 9.63 21.87 10.22
C ALA A 172 10.52 20.75 10.77
N THR A 173 11.43 21.08 11.70
CA THR A 173 12.37 20.15 12.36
C THR A 173 12.31 20.35 13.87
N ASN A 174 11.21 19.90 14.48
CA ASN A 174 10.93 20.17 15.89
C ASN A 174 11.78 19.35 16.86
N GLY A 175 12.38 18.25 16.41
CA GLY A 175 13.11 17.30 17.25
C GLY A 175 14.43 16.81 16.66
N GLU A 176 15.05 17.60 15.78
CA GLU A 176 16.30 17.27 15.07
C GLU A 176 17.45 16.85 16.00
N GLN A 177 17.61 17.53 17.14
CA GLN A 177 18.64 17.18 18.11
C GLN A 177 18.45 15.75 18.63
N VAL A 178 17.23 15.38 18.97
CA VAL A 178 16.88 14.05 19.49
C VAL A 178 16.97 13.00 18.37
N TRP A 179 16.60 13.37 17.13
CA TRP A 179 16.77 12.49 15.98
C TRP A 179 18.24 12.11 15.76
N ASN A 180 19.12 13.08 15.85
CA ASN A 180 20.56 12.88 15.67
C ASN A 180 21.23 12.11 16.82
N GLU A 181 20.53 11.88 17.94
CA GLU A 181 20.95 11.02 19.04
C GLU A 181 20.65 9.52 18.82
N PHE A 182 19.92 9.16 17.74
CA PHE A 182 19.71 7.76 17.41
C PHE A 182 21.02 7.11 16.97
N GLU A 183 21.40 6.03 17.63
CA GLU A 183 22.51 5.18 17.20
C GLU A 183 22.09 4.37 15.96
N GLY A 184 23.04 4.14 15.03
CA GLY A 184 22.80 3.40 13.79
C GLY A 184 22.02 4.20 12.75
N THR A 185 21.56 3.49 11.72
CA THR A 185 20.88 4.08 10.57
C THR A 185 19.37 4.14 10.76
N THR A 186 18.80 5.33 10.61
CA THR A 186 17.34 5.53 10.75
C THR A 186 16.78 6.17 9.49
N LEU A 187 15.71 5.60 8.91
CA LEU A 187 14.99 6.19 7.79
C LEU A 187 13.68 6.80 8.27
N ASN A 188 13.49 8.10 7.98
CA ASN A 188 12.26 8.83 8.26
C ASN A 188 11.29 8.69 7.06
N LEU A 189 10.22 7.91 7.24
CA LEU A 189 9.09 7.78 6.33
C LEU A 189 7.82 8.44 6.92
N GLY A 190 7.98 9.55 7.63
CA GLY A 190 6.89 10.43 8.03
C GLY A 190 6.51 11.39 6.93
N TYR A 191 5.22 11.65 6.74
CA TYR A 191 4.71 12.59 5.74
C TYR A 191 3.64 13.48 6.36
N GLY A 192 3.84 14.78 6.30
CA GLY A 192 2.89 15.76 6.85
C GLY A 192 1.48 15.54 6.30
N CYS A 193 0.49 15.60 7.18
CA CYS A 193 -0.94 15.40 6.88
C CYS A 193 -1.36 14.00 6.41
N ASP A 194 -0.45 13.01 6.35
CA ASP A 194 -0.84 11.66 5.96
C ASP A 194 -1.91 11.06 6.87
N MET A 195 -2.86 10.41 6.23
CA MET A 195 -3.83 9.51 6.81
C MET A 195 -3.41 8.06 6.58
N VAL A 196 -4.10 7.11 7.21
CA VAL A 196 -3.81 5.67 7.08
C VAL A 196 -3.81 5.22 5.62
N GLU A 197 -4.79 5.65 4.84
CA GLU A 197 -4.95 5.34 3.42
C GLU A 197 -3.83 5.91 2.53
N ASN A 198 -3.22 7.03 2.92
CA ASN A 198 -2.07 7.61 2.20
C ASN A 198 -0.81 6.77 2.45
N VAL A 199 -0.58 6.33 3.69
CA VAL A 199 0.53 5.40 4.01
C VAL A 199 0.35 4.09 3.26
N LEU A 200 -0.88 3.56 3.16
CA LEU A 200 -1.18 2.35 2.42
C LEU A 200 -0.80 2.51 0.94
N TRP A 201 -1.15 3.64 0.33
CA TRP A 201 -0.76 3.96 -1.04
C TRP A 201 0.77 3.95 -1.20
N ARG A 202 1.53 4.62 -0.31
CA ARG A 202 2.99 4.68 -0.40
C ARG A 202 3.65 3.31 -0.30
N ILE A 203 3.15 2.46 0.61
CA ILE A 203 3.64 1.09 0.77
C ILE A 203 3.40 0.29 -0.51
N TYR A 204 2.21 0.42 -1.13
CA TYR A 204 1.88 -0.24 -2.39
C TYR A 204 2.67 0.31 -3.59
N HIS A 205 3.20 1.51 -3.48
CA HIS A 205 4.04 2.13 -4.51
C HIS A 205 5.55 2.05 -4.19
N GLY A 206 5.94 0.99 -3.49
CA GLY A 206 7.34 0.55 -3.40
C GLY A 206 8.16 1.12 -2.25
N GLU A 207 7.56 1.86 -1.32
CA GLU A 207 8.32 2.56 -0.26
C GLU A 207 9.15 1.60 0.62
N LEU A 208 8.71 0.35 0.74
CA LEU A 208 9.45 -0.69 1.47
C LEU A 208 10.12 -1.74 0.56
N ASP A 209 9.92 -1.73 -0.76
CA ASP A 209 10.25 -2.88 -1.62
C ASP A 209 11.76 -3.08 -1.83
N ASN A 210 12.53 -2.01 -1.85
CA ASN A 210 13.95 -2.04 -2.21
C ASN A 210 14.89 -1.71 -1.05
N LEU A 211 14.45 -1.88 0.18
CA LEU A 211 15.26 -1.72 1.39
C LEU A 211 15.09 -2.95 2.30
N THR A 212 15.95 -3.08 3.30
CA THR A 212 15.75 -4.00 4.43
C THR A 212 15.84 -3.21 5.73
N ALA A 213 15.22 -3.71 6.81
CA ALA A 213 15.25 -3.06 8.10
C ALA A 213 15.20 -4.10 9.23
N ASP A 214 15.91 -3.84 10.34
CA ASP A 214 15.79 -4.66 11.55
C ASP A 214 14.46 -4.38 12.25
N LYS A 215 14.12 -3.09 12.37
CA LYS A 215 12.91 -2.63 13.07
C LYS A 215 12.11 -1.66 12.23
N ILE A 216 10.78 -1.82 12.25
CA ILE A 216 9.83 -0.91 11.63
C ILE A 216 8.84 -0.42 12.68
N PHE A 217 8.74 0.90 12.84
CA PHE A 217 7.78 1.57 13.71
C PHE A 217 6.69 2.20 12.88
N LEU A 218 5.42 1.86 13.18
CA LEU A 218 4.25 2.44 12.51
C LEU A 218 3.51 3.37 13.47
N ALA A 219 3.53 4.67 13.20
CA ALA A 219 2.92 5.73 14.00
C ALA A 219 1.98 6.58 13.13
N ILE A 220 0.71 6.15 12.99
CA ILE A 220 -0.25 6.76 12.05
C ILE A 220 -1.68 6.70 12.59
N GLY A 221 -2.55 7.64 12.16
CA GLY A 221 -3.97 7.61 12.43
C GLY A 221 -4.51 8.87 13.12
N THR A 222 -3.65 9.78 13.60
CA THR A 222 -4.12 11.01 14.25
C THR A 222 -4.92 11.92 13.30
N ASN A 223 -4.60 11.92 12.00
CA ASN A 223 -5.31 12.72 11.00
C ASN A 223 -6.65 12.12 10.58
N ASN A 224 -6.87 10.81 10.78
CA ASN A 224 -8.16 10.16 10.60
C ASN A 224 -9.10 10.39 11.78
N LEU A 225 -8.56 10.64 12.99
CA LEU A 225 -9.34 10.74 14.22
C LEU A 225 -10.10 12.06 14.31
N LYS A 226 -11.41 12.05 14.04
CA LYS A 226 -12.34 13.15 14.21
C LYS A 226 -13.28 12.91 15.41
N GLY A 227 -13.64 11.66 15.68
CA GLY A 227 -14.48 11.23 16.78
C GLY A 227 -14.34 9.74 17.05
N LYS A 228 -15.16 9.20 17.96
CA LYS A 228 -15.16 7.76 18.30
C LYS A 228 -15.71 6.89 17.16
N GLU A 229 -16.50 7.47 16.30
CA GLU A 229 -17.06 6.83 15.09
C GLU A 229 -15.97 6.37 14.11
N ASP A 230 -14.79 6.98 14.13
CA ASP A 230 -13.68 6.64 13.25
C ASP A 230 -12.83 5.46 13.75
N PHE A 231 -13.03 5.00 15.00
CA PHE A 231 -12.12 4.04 15.64
C PHE A 231 -12.00 2.71 14.90
N GLU A 232 -13.13 2.13 14.48
CA GLU A 232 -13.12 0.86 13.74
C GLU A 232 -12.49 1.02 12.37
N ASP A 233 -12.76 2.11 11.67
CA ASP A 233 -12.17 2.39 10.36
C ASP A 233 -10.65 2.57 10.48
N ILE A 234 -10.18 3.34 11.46
CA ILE A 234 -8.74 3.51 11.75
C ILE A 234 -8.09 2.17 12.07
N LYS A 235 -8.74 1.35 12.93
CA LYS A 235 -8.23 0.04 13.31
C LYS A 235 -8.09 -0.89 12.10
N GLU A 236 -9.10 -0.95 11.23
CA GLU A 236 -9.05 -1.81 10.04
C GLU A 236 -8.01 -1.33 9.02
N GLY A 237 -7.87 -0.03 8.81
CA GLY A 237 -6.80 0.52 7.98
C GLY A 237 -5.41 0.19 8.52
N ILE A 238 -5.18 0.34 9.83
CA ILE A 238 -3.92 -0.03 10.47
C ILE A 238 -3.68 -1.55 10.40
N ARG A 239 -4.72 -2.39 10.52
CA ARG A 239 -4.63 -3.84 10.29
C ARG A 239 -4.10 -4.15 8.89
N MET A 240 -4.63 -3.48 7.88
CA MET A 240 -4.20 -3.65 6.49
C MET A 240 -2.75 -3.18 6.29
N LEU A 241 -2.36 -2.06 6.89
CA LEU A 241 -0.97 -1.58 6.88
C LEU A 241 -0.01 -2.62 7.50
N LEU A 242 -0.34 -3.14 8.67
CA LEU A 242 0.49 -4.15 9.34
C LEU A 242 0.66 -5.40 8.47
N LYS A 243 -0.43 -5.91 7.86
CA LYS A 243 -0.35 -7.03 6.90
C LYS A 243 0.56 -6.72 5.73
N SER A 244 0.43 -5.51 5.16
CA SER A 244 1.21 -5.08 4.00
C SER A 244 2.69 -4.91 4.32
N ILE A 245 3.02 -4.42 5.52
CA ILE A 245 4.40 -4.30 6.01
C ILE A 245 4.98 -5.70 6.26
N GLN A 246 4.25 -6.58 6.95
CA GLN A 246 4.67 -7.95 7.23
C GLN A 246 4.94 -8.76 5.96
N ALA A 247 4.11 -8.58 4.92
CA ALA A 247 4.29 -9.25 3.64
C ALA A 247 5.56 -8.79 2.90
N ARG A 248 5.94 -7.51 3.02
CA ARG A 248 7.10 -6.93 2.35
C ARG A 248 8.39 -7.06 3.15
N ARG A 249 8.29 -7.01 4.47
CA ARG A 249 9.43 -7.07 5.41
C ARG A 249 9.17 -8.12 6.49
N PRO A 250 9.06 -9.41 6.11
CA PRO A 250 8.80 -10.49 7.08
C PRO A 250 9.94 -10.70 8.09
N GLU A 251 11.15 -10.22 7.75
CA GLU A 251 12.35 -10.27 8.59
C GLU A 251 12.37 -9.20 9.69
N ALA A 252 11.61 -8.09 9.50
CA ALA A 252 11.67 -6.94 10.41
C ALA A 252 10.82 -7.14 11.67
N GLU A 253 11.34 -6.67 12.80
CA GLU A 253 10.55 -6.53 14.03
C GLU A 253 9.63 -5.31 13.92
N ILE A 254 8.31 -5.53 13.91
CA ILE A 254 7.32 -4.46 13.74
C ILE A 254 6.75 -4.03 15.08
N THR A 255 6.77 -2.72 15.34
CA THR A 255 6.13 -2.09 16.50
C THR A 255 5.04 -1.13 16.05
N LEU A 256 3.79 -1.42 16.42
CA LEU A 256 2.70 -0.46 16.31
C LEU A 256 2.80 0.55 17.45
N MET A 257 2.89 1.83 17.09
CA MET A 257 2.94 2.92 18.06
C MET A 257 1.52 3.41 18.36
N GLY A 258 1.20 3.59 19.63
CA GLY A 258 0.00 4.32 20.02
C GLY A 258 0.08 5.78 19.57
N LEU A 259 -1.06 6.35 19.21
CA LEU A 259 -1.16 7.77 18.85
C LEU A 259 -0.70 8.62 20.03
N LEU A 260 0.04 9.69 19.72
CA LEU A 260 0.36 10.69 20.75
C LEU A 260 -0.91 11.47 21.14
N PRO A 261 -1.06 11.85 22.42
CA PRO A 261 -2.18 12.65 22.84
C PRO A 261 -2.14 14.02 22.16
N ARG A 262 -3.32 14.59 21.92
CA ARG A 262 -3.45 15.93 21.33
C ARG A 262 -4.51 16.71 22.08
N ARG A 263 -4.37 18.04 22.06
CA ARG A 263 -5.29 18.97 22.74
C ARG A 263 -6.74 18.66 22.40
N ASN A 264 -7.57 18.57 23.44
CA ASN A 264 -9.02 18.31 23.36
C ASN A 264 -9.44 16.94 22.81
N ARG A 265 -8.50 16.01 22.62
CA ARG A 265 -8.76 14.64 22.13
C ARG A 265 -8.07 13.56 22.98
N GLU A 266 -7.58 13.91 24.16
CA GLU A 266 -6.79 13.01 24.99
C GLU A 266 -7.55 11.73 25.38
N ALA A 267 -8.83 11.85 25.68
CA ALA A 267 -9.67 10.70 26.03
C ALA A 267 -9.90 9.77 24.84
N GLU A 268 -10.18 10.32 23.66
CA GLU A 268 -10.39 9.55 22.42
C GLU A 268 -9.11 8.82 22.01
N VAL A 269 -7.96 9.51 22.05
CA VAL A 269 -6.64 8.90 21.78
C VAL A 269 -6.37 7.74 22.76
N LYS A 270 -6.64 7.94 24.06
CA LYS A 270 -6.49 6.89 25.07
C LYS A 270 -7.35 5.67 24.78
N ASP A 271 -8.61 5.86 24.35
CA ASP A 271 -9.52 4.76 24.05
C ASP A 271 -9.13 4.05 22.75
N LEU A 272 -8.78 4.79 21.71
CA LEU A 272 -8.26 4.22 20.47
C LEU A 272 -6.96 3.43 20.71
N ASN A 273 -6.02 3.94 21.51
CA ASN A 273 -4.78 3.23 21.84
C ASN A 273 -5.02 1.90 22.57
N LYS A 274 -6.10 1.77 23.35
CA LYS A 274 -6.49 0.45 23.91
C LYS A 274 -6.87 -0.53 22.80
N MET A 275 -7.63 -0.09 21.79
CA MET A 275 -8.00 -0.93 20.64
C MET A 275 -6.78 -1.30 19.81
N LEU A 276 -5.88 -0.35 19.55
CA LEU A 276 -4.64 -0.58 18.81
C LEU A 276 -3.71 -1.57 19.54
N LYS A 277 -3.67 -1.54 20.87
CA LYS A 277 -2.93 -2.55 21.66
C LYS A 277 -3.49 -3.96 21.47
N VAL A 278 -4.79 -4.11 21.40
CA VAL A 278 -5.44 -5.40 21.10
C VAL A 278 -5.11 -5.83 19.67
N LEU A 279 -5.23 -4.92 18.71
CA LEU A 279 -4.87 -5.16 17.31
C LEU A 279 -3.42 -5.63 17.16
N ALA A 280 -2.46 -4.98 17.82
CA ALA A 280 -1.05 -5.37 17.75
C ALA A 280 -0.85 -6.83 18.21
N LYS A 281 -1.54 -7.24 19.29
CA LYS A 281 -1.51 -8.63 19.76
C LYS A 281 -2.10 -9.61 18.71
N GLU A 282 -3.23 -9.26 18.11
CA GLU A 282 -3.86 -10.05 17.03
C GLU A 282 -2.93 -10.21 15.83
N MET A 283 -2.23 -9.14 15.47
CA MET A 283 -1.29 -9.08 14.34
C MET A 283 0.10 -9.64 14.68
N LYS A 284 0.33 -10.08 15.94
CA LYS A 284 1.64 -10.58 16.42
C LYS A 284 2.77 -9.56 16.21
N THR A 285 2.48 -8.29 16.47
CA THR A 285 3.44 -7.18 16.45
C THR A 285 3.60 -6.62 17.86
N ASN A 286 4.70 -5.90 18.09
CA ASN A 286 4.88 -5.16 19.34
C ASN A 286 3.93 -3.97 19.40
N PHE A 287 3.69 -3.47 20.62
CA PHE A 287 2.94 -2.24 20.86
C PHE A 287 3.68 -1.37 21.87
N ALA A 288 3.85 -0.09 21.55
CA ALA A 288 4.38 0.92 22.45
C ALA A 288 3.45 2.14 22.53
N ASP A 289 3.28 2.71 23.71
CA ASP A 289 2.43 3.89 23.96
C ASP A 289 3.28 5.02 24.60
N PRO A 290 4.10 5.72 23.79
CA PRO A 290 4.97 6.79 24.30
C PRO A 290 4.18 8.02 24.77
N GLY A 291 2.95 8.20 24.28
CA GLY A 291 2.12 9.37 24.55
C GLY A 291 1.80 9.59 26.03
N ARG A 292 1.85 8.56 26.84
CA ARG A 292 1.65 8.67 28.29
C ARG A 292 2.65 9.59 28.97
N LYS A 293 3.86 9.74 28.43
CA LYS A 293 4.91 10.63 28.93
C LYS A 293 4.63 12.10 28.67
N LEU A 294 3.69 12.39 27.80
CA LEU A 294 3.31 13.74 27.38
C LEU A 294 2.06 14.26 28.10
N LEU A 295 1.55 13.51 29.09
CA LEU A 295 0.35 13.84 29.85
C LEU A 295 0.67 14.30 31.26
N LEU A 296 -0.04 15.32 31.71
CA LEU A 296 -0.12 15.72 33.11
C LEU A 296 -0.95 14.69 33.92
N LYS A 297 -0.87 14.78 35.26
CA LYS A 297 -1.63 13.91 36.18
C LYS A 297 -3.15 13.95 35.98
N ASN A 298 -3.68 15.07 35.50
CA ASN A 298 -5.11 15.22 35.20
C ASN A 298 -5.53 14.61 33.85
N GLY A 299 -4.60 13.98 33.13
CA GLY A 299 -4.85 13.34 31.84
C GLY A 299 -4.90 14.27 30.63
N LYS A 300 -4.61 15.57 30.82
CA LYS A 300 -4.44 16.54 29.74
C LYS A 300 -3.00 16.55 29.25
N ILE A 301 -2.78 16.99 28.00
CA ILE A 301 -1.43 17.20 27.48
C ILE A 301 -0.67 18.19 28.34
N ASP A 302 0.63 17.99 28.48
CA ASP A 302 1.54 19.02 28.94
C ASP A 302 1.84 19.95 27.76
N GLU A 303 1.20 21.10 27.72
CA GLU A 303 1.33 22.06 26.61
C GLU A 303 2.77 22.49 26.33
N SER A 304 3.67 22.45 27.34
CA SER A 304 5.08 22.80 27.17
C SER A 304 5.84 21.79 26.30
N LEU A 305 5.30 20.59 26.14
CA LEU A 305 5.87 19.51 25.32
C LEU A 305 5.38 19.54 23.86
N PHE A 306 4.52 20.49 23.50
CA PHE A 306 3.95 20.62 22.16
C PHE A 306 4.10 22.03 21.61
N THR A 307 4.28 22.14 20.30
CA THR A 307 4.36 23.44 19.60
C THR A 307 2.99 24.06 19.37
N ASP A 308 1.97 23.22 19.16
CA ASP A 308 0.61 23.64 18.77
C ASP A 308 -0.50 22.78 19.41
N GLY A 309 -0.14 21.91 20.37
CA GLY A 309 -1.04 20.95 21.00
C GLY A 309 -1.22 19.63 20.23
N LEU A 310 -0.44 19.43 19.17
CA LEU A 310 -0.38 18.21 18.36
C LEU A 310 1.06 17.75 18.12
N HIS A 311 1.92 18.66 17.63
CA HIS A 311 3.29 18.34 17.26
C HIS A 311 4.23 18.53 18.46
N PRO A 312 5.01 17.51 18.85
CA PRO A 312 5.93 17.62 19.98
C PRO A 312 7.02 18.68 19.76
N THR A 313 7.46 19.31 20.84
CA THR A 313 8.71 20.07 20.90
C THR A 313 9.89 19.09 20.95
N ASN A 314 11.14 19.61 20.88
CA ASN A 314 12.33 18.80 21.04
C ASN A 314 12.30 17.98 22.37
N GLU A 315 11.83 18.58 23.46
CA GLU A 315 11.68 17.87 24.74
C GLU A 315 10.57 16.81 24.70
N GLY A 316 9.45 17.07 24.02
CA GLY A 316 8.41 16.09 23.78
C GLY A 316 8.95 14.87 23.02
N TYR A 317 9.77 15.07 21.98
CA TYR A 317 10.45 13.98 21.28
C TYR A 317 11.47 13.26 22.18
N ARG A 318 12.19 13.96 23.01
CA ARG A 318 13.15 13.36 23.96
C ARG A 318 12.48 12.36 24.89
N LEU A 319 11.28 12.65 25.37
CA LEU A 319 10.50 11.76 26.24
C LEU A 319 9.96 10.54 25.49
N THR A 320 9.73 10.64 24.18
CA THR A 320 9.16 9.55 23.35
C THR A 320 10.21 8.71 22.64
N ALA A 321 11.41 9.26 22.35
CA ALA A 321 12.49 8.59 21.63
C ALA A 321 12.88 7.21 22.19
N PRO A 322 12.92 6.95 23.51
CA PRO A 322 13.25 5.62 24.04
C PRO A 322 12.35 4.48 23.56
N TYR A 323 11.15 4.78 23.09
CA TYR A 323 10.20 3.79 22.57
C TYR A 323 10.46 3.39 21.11
N PHE A 324 11.38 4.07 20.44
CA PHE A 324 11.79 3.84 19.04
C PHE A 324 13.20 3.23 18.93
N LYS A 325 13.63 2.51 19.96
CA LYS A 325 14.97 1.88 20.01
C LYS A 325 14.93 0.39 19.72
#